data_b01fbf1bb4671a8202a0cd0a2aba6353
#
_entry.id   b01fbf1bb4671a8202a0cd0a2aba6353
#
_cell.length_a   1.000
_cell.length_b   1.000
_cell.length_c   1.000
_cell.angle_alpha   90.00
_cell.angle_beta   90.00
_cell.angle_gamma   90.00
#
_symmetry.space_group_name_H-M   'P 1'
#
loop_
_entity.id
_entity.type
_entity.pdbx_description
1 polymer ?
#
loop_
_entity_poly.entity_id
_entity_poly.type
_entity_poly.pdbx_seq_one_letter_code
_entity_poly.pdbx_strand_id
1 'polypeptide(L)'
;QKFIWRLHPLLNFERLRKYSNFFKKIPDNIYLSGGGLDEDIQKCDSVLYRGSTAVVNAINAGLKPIYYQQSVGELSIDPIYQQRLGKGVVKNQRELSFALNKDLNRKDRKTLQDFAQNFYTPLDVHALMVAML
;
A
#
# COMPACT_ATOMS: atom_id res chain seq x y z
N GLN A 1 2.33 17.45 -5.72
CA GLN A 1 2.34 16.33 -4.77
C GLN A 1 3.70 15.63 -4.81
N LYS A 2 4.18 15.17 -3.67
CA LYS A 2 5.43 14.42 -3.53
C LYS A 2 5.10 12.97 -3.22
N PHE A 3 5.90 12.03 -3.75
CA PHE A 3 5.72 10.60 -3.56
C PHE A 3 6.99 9.98 -2.98
N ILE A 4 6.84 9.13 -1.98
CA ILE A 4 7.92 8.24 -1.52
C ILE A 4 7.70 6.90 -2.21
N TRP A 5 8.67 6.49 -3.03
CA TRP A 5 8.61 5.20 -3.72
C TRP A 5 9.44 4.17 -2.98
N ARG A 6 8.72 3.20 -2.40
CA ARG A 6 9.33 2.09 -1.70
C ARG A 6 9.34 0.86 -2.60
N LEU A 7 10.52 0.35 -2.87
CA LEU A 7 10.69 -0.91 -3.59
C LEU A 7 10.50 -2.10 -2.65
N HIS A 8 10.09 -3.22 -3.22
CA HIS A 8 10.12 -4.50 -2.51
C HIS A 8 11.57 -4.81 -2.06
N PRO A 9 11.80 -5.35 -0.85
CA PRO A 9 13.16 -5.59 -0.34
C PRO A 9 14.07 -6.42 -1.26
N LEU A 10 13.48 -7.30 -2.07
CA LEU A 10 14.22 -8.12 -3.05
C LEU A 10 14.54 -7.38 -4.36
N LEU A 11 14.02 -6.17 -4.56
CA LEU A 11 14.28 -5.37 -5.76
C LEU A 11 15.43 -4.39 -5.51
N ASN A 12 16.45 -4.48 -6.34
CA ASN A 12 17.55 -3.54 -6.35
C ASN A 12 17.33 -2.48 -7.44
N PHE A 13 17.32 -1.20 -7.04
CA PHE A 13 17.07 -0.08 -7.95
C PHE A 13 18.10 0.02 -9.07
N GLU A 14 19.39 -0.19 -8.76
CA GLU A 14 20.45 -0.16 -9.76
C GLU A 14 20.27 -1.26 -10.83
N ARG A 15 19.74 -2.42 -10.42
CA ARG A 15 19.38 -3.48 -11.36
C ARG A 15 18.23 -3.06 -12.25
N LEU A 16 17.19 -2.43 -11.71
CA LEU A 16 16.05 -1.93 -12.49
C LEU A 16 16.48 -0.89 -13.53
N ARG A 17 17.39 0.02 -13.18
CA ARG A 17 17.95 1.02 -14.12
C ARG A 17 18.63 0.40 -15.32
N LYS A 18 19.25 -0.77 -15.19
CA LYS A 18 19.91 -1.48 -16.30
C LYS A 18 18.89 -2.06 -17.29
N TYR A 19 17.71 -2.47 -16.81
CA TYR A 19 16.73 -3.16 -17.65
C TYR A 19 15.67 -2.24 -18.25
N SER A 20 15.50 -1.03 -17.75
CA SER A 20 14.47 -0.12 -18.26
C SER A 20 14.92 1.34 -18.26
N ASN A 21 14.71 1.99 -19.41
CA ASN A 21 14.96 3.42 -19.56
C ASN A 21 14.07 4.28 -18.65
N PHE A 22 12.90 3.78 -18.24
CA PHE A 22 12.01 4.45 -17.31
C PHE A 22 12.69 4.78 -15.97
N PHE A 23 13.53 3.87 -15.48
CA PHE A 23 14.23 4.07 -14.21
C PHE A 23 15.52 4.90 -14.32
N LYS A 24 15.92 5.31 -15.53
CA LYS A 24 17.11 6.14 -15.71
C LYS A 24 16.91 7.58 -15.23
N LYS A 25 15.67 8.08 -15.33
CA LYS A 25 15.29 9.41 -14.87
C LYS A 25 13.99 9.33 -14.09
N ILE A 26 14.11 9.39 -12.76
CA ILE A 26 12.94 9.48 -11.86
C ILE A 26 12.45 10.93 -11.88
N PRO A 27 11.13 11.16 -11.96
CA PRO A 27 10.55 12.50 -11.82
C PRO A 27 10.95 13.16 -10.48
N ASP A 28 11.16 14.48 -10.49
CA ASP A 28 11.66 15.25 -9.34
C ASP A 28 10.73 15.21 -8.11
N ASN A 29 9.46 14.84 -8.30
CA ASN A 29 8.48 14.70 -7.24
C ASN A 29 8.40 13.28 -6.65
N ILE A 30 9.25 12.35 -7.10
CA ILE A 30 9.35 10.97 -6.60
C ILE A 30 10.67 10.78 -5.88
N TYR A 31 10.61 10.36 -4.63
CA TYR A 31 11.76 10.09 -3.78
C TYR A 31 11.84 8.59 -3.51
N LEU A 32 13.01 7.98 -3.75
CA LEU A 32 13.22 6.61 -3.34
C LEU A 32 13.32 6.52 -1.83
N SER A 33 12.61 5.55 -1.24
CA SER A 33 12.74 5.26 0.19
C SER A 33 14.14 4.75 0.51
N GLY A 34 14.77 5.39 1.50
CA GLY A 34 16.05 4.94 2.06
C GLY A 34 15.92 4.45 3.51
N GLY A 35 14.73 4.53 4.09
CA GLY A 35 14.46 4.22 5.49
C GLY A 35 13.56 3.01 5.71
N GLY A 36 13.12 2.81 6.95
CA GLY A 36 12.14 1.81 7.33
C GLY A 36 10.73 2.11 6.82
N LEU A 37 9.86 1.09 6.79
CA LEU A 37 8.47 1.25 6.37
C LEU A 37 7.74 2.25 7.28
N ASP A 38 7.95 2.17 8.59
CA ASP A 38 7.28 3.03 9.57
C ASP A 38 7.72 4.50 9.43
N GLU A 39 8.98 4.75 9.10
CA GLU A 39 9.49 6.10 8.82
C GLU A 39 8.84 6.72 7.59
N ASP A 40 8.63 5.92 6.54
CA ASP A 40 7.94 6.39 5.32
C ASP A 40 6.46 6.66 5.60
N ILE A 41 5.79 5.78 6.35
CA ILE A 41 4.39 5.91 6.74
C ILE A 41 4.16 7.22 7.50
N GLN A 42 5.04 7.56 8.44
CA GLN A 42 4.92 8.80 9.24
C GLN A 42 5.01 10.10 8.42
N LYS A 43 5.54 10.03 7.20
CA LYS A 43 5.71 11.18 6.30
C LYS A 43 4.59 11.32 5.27
N CYS A 44 3.60 10.42 5.30
CA CYS A 44 2.58 10.30 4.26
C CYS A 44 1.16 10.39 4.82
N ASP A 45 0.23 10.88 4.00
CA ASP A 45 -1.22 10.90 4.30
C ASP A 45 -1.98 9.81 3.56
N SER A 46 -1.38 9.24 2.51
CA SER A 46 -2.01 8.25 1.65
C SER A 46 -1.00 7.21 1.21
N VAL A 47 -1.47 6.00 0.94
CA VAL A 47 -0.66 4.91 0.38
C VAL A 47 -1.26 4.45 -0.95
N LEU A 48 -0.48 4.58 -2.04
CA LEU A 48 -0.78 3.99 -3.33
C LEU A 48 -0.15 2.60 -3.38
N TYR A 49 -0.96 1.58 -3.63
CA TYR A 49 -0.50 0.19 -3.62
C TYR A 49 -1.19 -0.65 -4.70
N ARG A 50 -0.63 -1.83 -4.98
CA ARG A 50 -1.26 -2.80 -5.87
C ARG A 50 -1.37 -4.19 -5.25
N GLY A 51 -0.31 -4.82 -4.80
CA GLY A 51 -0.33 -6.20 -4.26
C GLY A 51 0.45 -6.34 -2.95
N SER A 52 0.77 -5.24 -2.28
CA SER A 52 1.58 -5.27 -1.08
C SER A 52 0.75 -5.27 0.19
N THR A 53 0.98 -6.23 1.08
CA THR A 53 0.39 -6.27 2.42
C THR A 53 0.88 -5.15 3.34
N ALA A 54 1.94 -4.42 2.97
CA ALA A 54 2.38 -3.21 3.68
C ALA A 54 1.29 -2.13 3.77
N VAL A 55 0.27 -2.19 2.88
CA VAL A 55 -0.92 -1.32 2.98
C VAL A 55 -1.64 -1.47 4.31
N VAL A 56 -1.65 -2.66 4.93
CA VAL A 56 -2.29 -2.90 6.22
C VAL A 56 -1.62 -2.09 7.32
N ASN A 57 -0.29 -2.02 7.34
CA ASN A 57 0.47 -1.20 8.29
C ASN A 57 0.17 0.30 8.08
N ALA A 58 0.10 0.73 6.83
CA ALA A 58 -0.23 2.12 6.49
C ALA A 58 -1.66 2.49 6.95
N ILE A 59 -2.64 1.62 6.73
CA ILE A 59 -4.03 1.81 7.21
C ILE A 59 -4.07 1.87 8.73
N ASN A 60 -3.37 0.98 9.42
CA ASN A 60 -3.31 0.96 10.87
C ASN A 60 -2.75 2.28 11.43
N ALA A 61 -1.79 2.87 10.75
CA ALA A 61 -1.26 4.20 11.06
C ALA A 61 -2.18 5.36 10.62
N GLY A 62 -3.31 5.07 9.96
CA GLY A 62 -4.33 6.05 9.58
C GLY A 62 -4.18 6.63 8.17
N LEU A 63 -3.30 6.10 7.32
CA LEU A 63 -3.17 6.53 5.94
C LEU A 63 -4.40 6.12 5.11
N LYS A 64 -4.71 6.93 4.11
CA LYS A 64 -5.75 6.63 3.13
C LYS A 64 -5.22 5.64 2.09
N PRO A 65 -5.82 4.44 1.96
CA PRO A 65 -5.41 3.46 0.97
C PRO A 65 -5.99 3.79 -0.41
N ILE A 66 -5.14 3.73 -1.45
CA ILE A 66 -5.52 3.89 -2.85
C ILE A 66 -4.98 2.69 -3.62
N TYR A 67 -5.88 1.84 -4.09
CA TYR A 67 -5.53 0.67 -4.90
C TYR A 67 -5.36 1.05 -6.36
N TYR A 68 -4.22 0.68 -6.96
CA TYR A 68 -4.01 0.83 -8.40
C TYR A 68 -4.48 -0.43 -9.13
N GLN A 69 -5.53 -0.30 -9.92
CA GLN A 69 -6.08 -1.34 -10.78
C GLN A 69 -5.57 -1.14 -12.21
N GLN A 70 -4.73 -2.03 -12.71
CA GLN A 70 -4.08 -1.87 -14.01
C GLN A 70 -5.05 -2.07 -15.19
N SER A 71 -5.92 -3.07 -15.13
CA SER A 71 -6.89 -3.34 -16.19
C SER A 71 -8.23 -3.82 -15.64
N VAL A 72 -9.28 -3.67 -16.48
CA VAL A 72 -10.60 -4.24 -16.20
C VAL A 72 -10.55 -5.73 -16.53
N GLY A 73 -10.94 -6.59 -15.59
CA GLY A 73 -10.94 -8.05 -15.78
C GLY A 73 -9.65 -8.75 -15.32
N GLU A 74 -8.64 -8.01 -14.86
CA GLU A 74 -7.48 -8.60 -14.20
C GLU A 74 -7.89 -9.20 -12.84
N LEU A 75 -7.34 -10.37 -12.51
CA LEU A 75 -7.49 -10.94 -11.18
C LEU A 75 -7.00 -9.93 -10.14
N SER A 76 -7.85 -9.62 -9.18
CA SER A 76 -7.50 -8.69 -8.12
C SER A 76 -6.40 -9.28 -7.25
N ILE A 77 -5.28 -8.58 -7.16
CA ILE A 77 -4.20 -8.88 -6.21
C ILE A 77 -4.25 -7.94 -5.00
N ASP A 78 -5.39 -7.32 -4.78
CA ASP A 78 -5.64 -6.42 -3.66
C ASP A 78 -5.73 -7.21 -2.34
N PRO A 79 -4.76 -7.09 -1.41
CA PRO A 79 -4.78 -7.84 -0.16
C PRO A 79 -5.96 -7.44 0.75
N ILE A 80 -6.54 -6.27 0.54
CA ILE A 80 -7.69 -5.78 1.29
C ILE A 80 -8.95 -5.68 0.40
N TYR A 81 -9.12 -6.61 -0.54
CA TYR A 81 -10.22 -6.59 -1.51
C TYR A 81 -11.61 -6.57 -0.87
N GLN A 82 -11.75 -7.16 0.31
CA GLN A 82 -13.02 -7.20 1.06
C GLN A 82 -13.41 -5.81 1.60
N GLN A 83 -12.44 -4.94 1.83
CA GLN A 83 -12.69 -3.60 2.35
C GLN A 83 -13.03 -2.64 1.21
N ARG A 84 -14.28 -2.15 1.20
CA ARG A 84 -14.77 -1.22 0.17
C ARG A 84 -14.88 0.21 0.66
N LEU A 85 -15.17 0.42 1.96
CA LEU A 85 -15.32 1.75 2.55
C LEU A 85 -13.97 2.41 2.78
N GLY A 86 -13.85 3.67 2.43
CA GLY A 86 -12.66 4.48 2.66
C GLY A 86 -11.46 4.16 1.74
N LYS A 87 -11.55 3.13 0.90
CA LYS A 87 -10.52 2.76 -0.07
C LYS A 87 -10.78 3.44 -1.43
N GLY A 88 -9.76 4.12 -1.97
CA GLY A 88 -9.76 4.58 -3.36
C GLY A 88 -9.41 3.43 -4.31
N VAL A 89 -10.01 3.41 -5.50
CA VAL A 89 -9.60 2.54 -6.62
C VAL A 89 -9.34 3.43 -7.81
N VAL A 90 -8.15 3.32 -8.41
CA VAL A 90 -7.71 4.18 -9.51
C VAL A 90 -7.05 3.39 -10.63
N LYS A 91 -7.28 3.81 -11.88
CA LYS A 91 -6.76 3.16 -13.09
C LYS A 91 -5.82 4.06 -13.89
N ASN A 92 -5.87 5.36 -13.64
CA ASN A 92 -5.14 6.36 -14.39
C ASN A 92 -4.79 7.58 -13.51
N GLN A 93 -3.99 8.47 -14.07
CA GLN A 93 -3.52 9.67 -13.39
C GLN A 93 -4.65 10.61 -12.95
N ARG A 94 -5.71 10.77 -13.74
CA ARG A 94 -6.84 11.66 -13.42
C ARG A 94 -7.59 11.14 -12.18
N GLU A 95 -7.87 9.84 -12.15
CA GLU A 95 -8.51 9.19 -11.00
C GLU A 95 -7.62 9.26 -9.76
N LEU A 96 -6.31 9.08 -9.90
CA LEU A 96 -5.35 9.23 -8.81
C LEU A 96 -5.36 10.65 -8.24
N SER A 97 -5.31 11.67 -9.10
CA SER A 97 -5.39 13.07 -8.65
C SER A 97 -6.68 13.33 -7.87
N PHE A 98 -7.81 12.83 -8.35
CA PHE A 98 -9.08 12.96 -7.65
C PHE A 98 -9.06 12.24 -6.29
N ALA A 99 -8.58 11.00 -6.26
CA ALA A 99 -8.50 10.20 -5.03
C ALA A 99 -7.57 10.85 -4.00
N LEU A 100 -6.45 11.44 -4.41
CA LEU A 100 -5.50 12.11 -3.51
C LEU A 100 -6.11 13.36 -2.87
N ASN A 101 -6.94 14.11 -3.61
CA ASN A 101 -7.58 15.34 -3.12
C ASN A 101 -8.87 15.08 -2.31
N LYS A 102 -9.42 13.87 -2.34
CA LYS A 102 -10.60 13.52 -1.57
C LYS A 102 -10.20 13.15 -0.14
N ASP A 103 -10.73 13.85 0.84
CA ASP A 103 -10.47 13.54 2.25
C ASP A 103 -11.10 12.20 2.68
N LEU A 104 -10.39 11.50 3.54
CA LEU A 104 -10.91 10.32 4.23
C LEU A 104 -11.63 10.80 5.51
N ASN A 105 -12.95 10.65 5.55
CA ASN A 105 -13.71 11.03 6.73
C ASN A 105 -13.35 10.16 7.95
N ARG A 106 -13.66 10.69 9.16
CA ARG A 106 -13.30 10.03 10.43
C ARG A 106 -13.90 8.63 10.58
N LYS A 107 -15.14 8.43 10.12
CA LYS A 107 -15.84 7.15 10.22
C LYS A 107 -15.16 6.08 9.36
N ASP A 108 -14.90 6.41 8.09
CA ASP A 108 -14.23 5.48 7.17
C ASP A 108 -12.80 5.17 7.62
N ARG A 109 -12.08 6.17 8.14
CA ARG A 109 -10.75 5.97 8.72
C ARG A 109 -10.77 4.97 9.87
N LYS A 110 -11.73 5.13 10.79
CA LYS A 110 -11.89 4.20 11.90
C LYS A 110 -12.22 2.79 11.44
N THR A 111 -13.16 2.65 10.51
CA THR A 111 -13.54 1.34 9.93
C THR A 111 -12.33 0.64 9.28
N LEU A 112 -11.50 1.39 8.55
CA LEU A 112 -10.27 0.87 7.96
C LEU A 112 -9.26 0.43 9.02
N GLN A 113 -9.06 1.23 10.07
CA GLN A 113 -8.13 0.90 11.16
C GLN A 113 -8.61 -0.34 11.94
N ASP A 114 -9.91 -0.44 12.26
CA ASP A 114 -10.48 -1.61 12.92
C ASP A 114 -10.29 -2.87 12.06
N PHE A 115 -10.45 -2.76 10.74
CA PHE A 115 -10.14 -3.84 9.80
C PHE A 115 -8.66 -4.21 9.81
N ALA A 116 -7.76 -3.23 9.76
CA ALA A 116 -6.32 -3.46 9.73
C ALA A 116 -5.80 -4.11 11.01
N GLN A 117 -6.32 -3.73 12.17
CA GLN A 117 -5.98 -4.32 13.47
C GLN A 117 -6.35 -5.80 13.55
N ASN A 118 -7.42 -6.22 12.87
CA ASN A 118 -7.91 -7.59 12.84
C ASN A 118 -7.45 -8.39 11.60
N PHE A 119 -6.62 -7.79 10.76
CA PHE A 119 -6.18 -8.43 9.50
C PHE A 119 -5.27 -9.62 9.74
N TYR A 120 -4.39 -9.54 10.73
CA TYR A 120 -3.51 -10.62 11.11
C TYR A 120 -4.03 -11.30 12.38
N THR A 121 -4.30 -12.59 12.30
CA THR A 121 -4.57 -13.40 13.49
C THR A 121 -3.24 -13.77 14.14
N PRO A 122 -3.06 -13.54 15.44
CA PRO A 122 -1.87 -14.03 16.14
C PRO A 122 -1.71 -15.54 15.97
N LEU A 123 -0.48 -15.99 15.74
CA LEU A 123 -0.18 -17.40 15.63
C LEU A 123 -0.40 -18.06 17.02
N ASP A 124 -1.34 -18.98 17.12
CA ASP A 124 -1.48 -19.83 18.27
C ASP A 124 -0.46 -20.97 18.19
N VAL A 125 0.69 -20.76 18.81
CA VAL A 125 1.80 -21.70 18.84
C VAL A 125 1.40 -23.02 19.49
N HIS A 126 0.55 -22.98 20.53
CA HIS A 126 0.10 -24.19 21.22
C HIS A 126 -0.80 -25.04 20.32
N ALA A 127 -1.79 -24.42 19.65
CA ALA A 127 -2.64 -25.12 18.68
C ALA A 127 -1.82 -25.71 17.51
N LEU A 128 -0.81 -24.97 17.03
CA LEU A 128 0.09 -25.47 16.00
C LEU A 128 0.88 -26.69 16.46
N MET A 129 1.45 -26.67 17.66
CA MET A 129 2.21 -27.79 18.21
C MET A 129 1.34 -29.03 18.41
N VAL A 130 0.09 -28.87 18.88
CA VAL A 130 -0.86 -29.98 19.02
C VAL A 130 -1.22 -30.59 17.66
N ALA A 131 -1.37 -29.78 16.62
CA ALA A 131 -1.68 -30.26 15.26
C ALA A 131 -0.51 -31.00 14.58
N MET A 132 0.72 -30.84 15.07
CA MET A 132 1.93 -31.50 14.54
C MET A 132 2.27 -32.80 15.26
N LEU A 133 1.57 -33.16 16.33
CA LEU A 133 1.68 -34.41 17.07
C LEU A 133 0.70 -35.45 16.55
#